data_44891d0eee911bbbf4813046ed9de9a7
#
_entry.id   44891d0eee911bbbf4813046ed9de9a7
#
_cell.length_a   1.000
_cell.length_b   1.000
_cell.length_c   1.000
_cell.angle_alpha   90.00
_cell.angle_beta   90.00
_cell.angle_gamma   90.00
#
_symmetry.space_group_name_H-M   'P 1'
#
loop_
_entity.id
_entity.type
_entity.pdbx_description
1 polymer ?
#
loop_
_entity_poly.entity_id
_entity_poly.type
_entity_poly.pdbx_seq_one_letter_code
_entity_poly.pdbx_strand_id
1 'polypeptide(L)'
;MHFSKTLAIALSSTLLLGACGNNNDKTTTKDTTATTAGNSTGATSTGNAADDKAIELIGSSDCTTCHRLHEASSGSSIGPAYDQVATKYNPAADSTVERLVKKVISGGSGIWGSVPMTPHPALKADDVKTMVTYILSLKKS
;
A
#
# COMPACT_ATOMS: atom_id res chain seq x y z
N MET A 1 48.69 8.68 -3.05
CA MET A 1 48.93 8.38 -1.62
C MET A 1 47.90 7.31 -1.21
N HIS A 2 48.42 6.12 -0.93
CA HIS A 2 47.70 4.90 -0.60
C HIS A 2 47.27 4.93 0.86
N PHE A 3 46.08 4.49 1.18
CA PHE A 3 45.81 3.85 2.47
C PHE A 3 44.79 2.73 2.30
N SER A 4 45.33 1.54 2.19
CA SER A 4 44.68 0.26 2.40
C SER A 4 44.39 0.09 3.90
N LYS A 5 43.20 -0.26 4.29
CA LYS A 5 42.95 -0.92 5.59
C LYS A 5 41.93 -2.07 5.39
N THR A 6 42.51 -3.22 5.24
CA THR A 6 41.87 -4.52 5.44
C THR A 6 41.55 -4.71 6.92
N LEU A 7 40.31 -5.05 7.24
CA LEU A 7 39.96 -5.60 8.54
C LEU A 7 39.12 -6.85 8.36
N ALA A 8 39.76 -7.99 8.61
CA ALA A 8 39.16 -9.29 8.72
C ALA A 8 38.61 -9.44 10.15
N ILE A 9 37.35 -9.86 10.30
CA ILE A 9 36.84 -10.33 11.59
C ILE A 9 36.10 -11.65 11.37
N ALA A 10 36.50 -12.57 12.22
CA ALA A 10 36.27 -13.98 12.21
C ALA A 10 34.84 -14.44 12.49
N LEU A 11 34.57 -15.68 12.00
CA LEU A 11 33.43 -16.54 12.32
C LEU A 11 33.33 -16.82 13.81
N SER A 12 32.10 -16.83 14.30
CA SER A 12 31.72 -17.63 15.49
C SER A 12 30.36 -18.27 15.22
N SER A 13 30.44 -19.57 14.91
CA SER A 13 29.31 -20.51 14.91
C SER A 13 28.93 -20.83 16.37
N THR A 14 27.66 -20.73 16.70
CA THR A 14 27.06 -21.43 17.83
C THR A 14 25.77 -22.12 17.41
N LEU A 15 25.85 -23.42 17.26
CA LEU A 15 24.75 -24.38 17.20
C LEU A 15 24.11 -24.49 18.58
N LEU A 16 22.80 -24.34 18.69
CA LEU A 16 22.00 -24.82 19.80
C LEU A 16 20.85 -25.67 19.27
N LEU A 17 20.96 -26.97 19.41
CA LEU A 17 19.86 -27.93 19.30
C LEU A 17 19.07 -27.91 20.62
N GLY A 18 17.77 -27.89 20.54
CA GLY A 18 16.81 -28.12 21.63
C GLY A 18 15.49 -28.49 20.99
N ALA A 19 15.23 -29.73 20.84
CA ALA A 19 14.52 -30.74 21.62
C ALA A 19 13.00 -30.60 21.48
N CYS A 20 12.43 -31.68 20.89
CA CYS A 20 11.03 -32.06 20.71
C CYS A 20 10.23 -32.06 22.03
N GLY A 21 8.98 -31.64 21.95
CA GLY A 21 7.93 -31.95 22.90
C GLY A 21 6.66 -32.32 22.16
N ASN A 22 6.42 -33.62 22.04
CA ASN A 22 5.21 -34.23 21.50
C ASN A 22 4.21 -34.38 22.61
N ASN A 23 3.00 -33.81 22.50
CA ASN A 23 1.86 -34.27 23.28
C ASN A 23 0.61 -34.27 22.38
N ASN A 24 0.22 -35.48 22.01
CA ASN A 24 -1.12 -35.83 21.56
C ASN A 24 -2.08 -35.64 22.72
N ASP A 25 -3.12 -34.85 22.53
CA ASP A 25 -4.40 -35.13 23.15
C ASP A 25 -5.56 -34.74 22.21
N LYS A 26 -6.45 -35.67 22.04
CA LYS A 26 -7.59 -35.74 21.15
C LYS A 26 -8.80 -35.24 21.91
N THR A 27 -9.44 -34.15 21.47
CA THR A 27 -10.89 -33.97 21.69
C THR A 27 -11.45 -32.89 20.74
N THR A 28 -12.31 -33.32 19.95
CA THR A 28 -13.48 -32.83 19.21
C THR A 28 -13.96 -31.39 19.47
N THR A 29 -14.31 -30.77 18.34
CA THR A 29 -15.40 -29.83 18.06
C THR A 29 -15.05 -28.34 17.89
N LYS A 30 -15.34 -27.91 16.69
CA LYS A 30 -16.06 -26.70 16.29
C LYS A 30 -15.31 -25.39 16.15
N ASP A 31 -15.26 -25.00 14.86
CA ASP A 31 -15.42 -23.63 14.37
C ASP A 31 -14.54 -22.54 15.01
N THR A 32 -13.49 -22.17 14.30
CA THR A 32 -12.96 -20.80 14.44
C THR A 32 -12.16 -20.45 13.20
N THR A 33 -12.66 -19.46 12.48
CA THR A 33 -12.04 -18.61 11.49
C THR A 33 -10.55 -18.37 11.76
N ALA A 34 -9.71 -18.79 10.83
CA ALA A 34 -8.28 -18.47 10.84
C ALA A 34 -8.09 -16.99 10.47
N THR A 35 -7.84 -16.16 11.44
CA THR A 35 -7.34 -14.79 11.26
C THR A 35 -5.85 -14.86 10.91
N THR A 36 -5.51 -14.72 9.64
CA THR A 36 -4.13 -14.48 9.22
C THR A 36 -3.79 -13.03 9.57
N ALA A 37 -2.96 -12.84 10.59
CA ALA A 37 -2.40 -11.55 10.94
C ALA A 37 -1.41 -11.11 9.84
N GLY A 38 -1.89 -10.34 8.87
CA GLY A 38 -1.05 -9.56 7.98
C GLY A 38 -0.52 -8.35 8.74
N ASN A 39 0.80 -8.28 8.93
CA ASN A 39 1.49 -7.12 9.51
C ASN A 39 1.34 -5.91 8.57
N SER A 40 0.31 -5.08 8.80
CA SER A 40 0.10 -3.84 8.08
C SER A 40 0.76 -2.70 8.85
N THR A 41 1.89 -2.24 8.35
CA THR A 41 2.64 -1.10 8.90
C THR A 41 1.87 0.20 8.60
N GLY A 42 1.24 0.77 9.62
CA GLY A 42 1.06 2.20 9.77
C GLY A 42 0.31 3.00 8.70
N ALA A 43 -0.96 2.66 8.42
CA ALA A 43 -1.90 3.67 7.94
C ALA A 43 -2.77 4.09 9.13
N THR A 44 -2.74 5.36 9.49
CA THR A 44 -3.62 5.92 10.50
C THR A 44 -5.06 5.78 10.02
N SER A 45 -5.78 4.78 10.53
CA SER A 45 -7.22 4.62 10.28
C SER A 45 -7.94 5.85 10.79
N THR A 46 -8.63 6.55 9.91
CA THR A 46 -9.48 7.70 10.25
C THR A 46 -10.84 7.27 10.83
N GLY A 47 -10.99 6.00 11.18
CA GLY A 47 -12.18 5.49 11.89
C GLY A 47 -13.46 5.40 11.07
N ASN A 48 -13.37 5.49 9.74
CA ASN A 48 -14.50 5.37 8.82
C ASN A 48 -14.36 4.07 8.00
N ALA A 49 -15.36 3.20 8.05
CA ALA A 49 -15.36 1.92 7.32
C ALA A 49 -15.13 2.07 5.80
N ALA A 50 -15.50 3.21 5.21
CA ALA A 50 -15.24 3.49 3.80
C ALA A 50 -13.76 3.77 3.54
N ASP A 51 -13.08 4.44 4.47
CA ASP A 51 -11.64 4.72 4.38
C ASP A 51 -10.83 3.43 4.56
N ASP A 52 -11.21 2.59 5.52
CA ASP A 52 -10.58 1.28 5.73
C ASP A 52 -10.70 0.41 4.47
N LYS A 53 -11.88 0.39 3.84
CA LYS A 53 -12.12 -0.31 2.57
C LYS A 53 -11.26 0.25 1.43
N ALA A 54 -11.14 1.57 1.34
CA ALA A 54 -10.31 2.22 0.32
C ALA A 54 -8.83 1.87 0.49
N ILE A 55 -8.32 1.88 1.73
CA ILE A 55 -6.94 1.54 2.06
C ILE A 55 -6.65 0.08 1.68
N GLU A 56 -7.56 -0.84 2.01
CA GLU A 56 -7.46 -2.25 1.64
C GLU A 56 -7.38 -2.43 0.11
N LEU A 57 -8.28 -1.76 -0.63
CA LEU A 57 -8.33 -1.81 -2.10
C LEU A 57 -7.04 -1.25 -2.73
N ILE A 58 -6.54 -0.12 -2.23
CA ILE A 58 -5.28 0.48 -2.68
C ILE A 58 -4.11 -0.49 -2.45
N GLY A 59 -4.04 -1.10 -1.28
CA GLY A 59 -2.96 -2.03 -0.92
C GLY A 59 -2.99 -3.32 -1.72
N SER A 60 -4.17 -3.82 -2.08
CA SER A 60 -4.34 -5.07 -2.83
C SER A 60 -4.27 -4.90 -4.36
N SER A 61 -4.26 -3.66 -4.86
CA SER A 61 -4.33 -3.35 -6.29
C SER A 61 -3.03 -2.82 -6.90
N ASP A 62 -1.88 -3.15 -6.34
CA ASP A 62 -0.52 -2.75 -6.77
C ASP A 62 -0.26 -1.23 -6.89
N CYS A 63 -1.21 -0.40 -6.49
CA CYS A 63 -1.14 1.06 -6.59
C CYS A 63 0.10 1.65 -5.92
N THR A 64 0.49 1.09 -4.78
CA THR A 64 1.64 1.54 -3.97
C THR A 64 3.01 1.27 -4.61
N THR A 65 3.04 0.49 -5.70
CA THR A 65 4.24 0.29 -6.51
C THR A 65 4.69 1.59 -7.18
N CYS A 66 3.73 2.46 -7.54
CA CYS A 66 4.01 3.72 -8.23
C CYS A 66 3.65 4.95 -7.41
N HIS A 67 2.68 4.86 -6.52
CA HIS A 67 2.17 5.98 -5.72
C HIS A 67 2.52 5.81 -4.24
N ARG A 68 2.84 6.92 -3.58
CA ARG A 68 2.95 6.99 -2.12
C ARG A 68 1.77 7.77 -1.54
N LEU A 69 1.50 7.59 -0.26
CA LEU A 69 0.37 8.23 0.41
C LEU A 69 0.58 9.75 0.52
N HIS A 70 1.76 10.15 0.99
CA HIS A 70 2.15 11.54 1.19
C HIS A 70 3.46 11.85 0.47
N GLU A 71 3.60 13.09 -0.01
CA GLU A 71 4.82 13.56 -0.68
C GLU A 71 6.07 13.40 0.20
N ALA A 72 5.92 13.65 1.51
CA ALA A 72 7.00 13.50 2.48
C ALA A 72 7.32 12.05 2.86
N SER A 73 6.49 11.06 2.47
CA SER A 73 6.70 9.65 2.81
C SER A 73 7.80 9.03 1.94
N SER A 74 8.49 8.04 2.51
CA SER A 74 9.34 7.14 1.73
C SER A 74 8.49 6.27 0.80
N GLY A 75 9.09 5.78 -0.28
CA GLY A 75 8.43 4.91 -1.24
C GLY A 75 8.56 5.38 -2.68
N SER A 76 7.79 4.78 -3.57
CA SER A 76 7.85 5.10 -5.00
C SER A 76 7.39 6.53 -5.29
N SER A 77 8.07 7.18 -6.23
CA SER A 77 7.74 8.51 -6.75
C SER A 77 7.55 8.51 -8.27
N ILE A 78 7.20 7.36 -8.84
CA ILE A 78 6.93 7.24 -10.28
C ILE A 78 5.64 8.00 -10.62
N GLY A 79 4.61 7.82 -9.81
CA GLY A 79 3.36 8.57 -9.88
C GLY A 79 3.29 9.66 -8.80
N PRO A 80 2.33 10.59 -8.90
CA PRO A 80 2.11 11.60 -7.87
C PRO A 80 1.74 10.96 -6.55
N ALA A 81 2.16 11.58 -5.42
CA ALA A 81 1.65 11.20 -4.12
C ALA A 81 0.15 11.53 -4.01
N TYR A 82 -0.59 10.77 -3.21
CA TYR A 82 -2.05 10.94 -3.13
C TYR A 82 -2.47 12.27 -2.49
N ASP A 83 -1.70 12.81 -1.54
CA ASP A 83 -1.93 14.16 -0.99
C ASP A 83 -1.70 15.26 -2.04
N GLN A 84 -0.79 15.07 -3.00
CA GLN A 84 -0.61 15.96 -4.14
C GLN A 84 -1.84 15.90 -5.08
N VAL A 85 -2.38 14.69 -5.30
CA VAL A 85 -3.62 14.50 -6.08
C VAL A 85 -4.78 15.21 -5.39
N ALA A 86 -4.95 14.99 -4.09
CA ALA A 86 -5.97 15.66 -3.29
C ALA A 86 -5.85 17.19 -3.37
N THR A 87 -4.65 17.73 -3.21
CA THR A 87 -4.38 19.17 -3.28
C THR A 87 -4.73 19.75 -4.64
N LYS A 88 -4.35 19.04 -5.73
CA LYS A 88 -4.58 19.51 -7.11
C LYS A 88 -6.06 19.59 -7.48
N TYR A 89 -6.86 18.68 -6.95
CA TYR A 89 -8.29 18.54 -7.31
C TYR A 89 -9.25 19.01 -6.22
N ASN A 90 -8.78 19.79 -5.24
CA ASN A 90 -9.62 20.37 -4.21
C ASN A 90 -10.17 21.76 -4.66
N PRO A 91 -11.50 22.03 -4.51
CA PRO A 91 -12.54 21.11 -4.05
C PRO A 91 -12.92 20.08 -5.11
N ALA A 92 -13.11 18.83 -4.69
CA ALA A 92 -13.45 17.75 -5.60
C ALA A 92 -14.94 17.78 -5.99
N ALA A 93 -15.22 18.02 -7.25
CA ALA A 93 -16.57 17.84 -7.81
C ALA A 93 -16.79 16.38 -8.25
N ASP A 94 -18.06 15.93 -8.33
CA ASP A 94 -18.41 14.57 -8.80
C ASP A 94 -17.80 14.25 -10.17
N SER A 95 -17.82 15.23 -11.10
CA SER A 95 -17.20 15.09 -12.42
C SER A 95 -15.66 14.85 -12.35
N THR A 96 -15.01 15.36 -11.31
CA THR A 96 -13.59 15.09 -11.06
C THR A 96 -13.39 13.67 -10.59
N VAL A 97 -14.23 13.17 -9.68
CA VAL A 97 -14.20 11.77 -9.23
C VAL A 97 -14.37 10.83 -10.42
N GLU A 98 -15.39 11.04 -11.27
CA GLU A 98 -15.65 10.20 -12.45
C GLU A 98 -14.47 10.21 -13.43
N ARG A 99 -13.86 11.37 -13.67
CA ARG A 99 -12.69 11.50 -14.52
C ARG A 99 -11.49 10.75 -13.98
N LEU A 100 -11.26 10.78 -12.66
CA LEU A 100 -10.18 10.05 -12.02
C LEU A 100 -10.44 8.55 -12.00
N VAL A 101 -11.69 8.12 -11.81
CA VAL A 101 -12.08 6.71 -11.97
C VAL A 101 -11.74 6.20 -13.38
N LYS A 102 -12.12 6.95 -14.42
CA LYS A 102 -11.74 6.64 -15.80
C LYS A 102 -10.21 6.57 -15.95
N LYS A 103 -9.48 7.51 -15.34
CA LYS A 103 -8.02 7.55 -15.41
C LYS A 103 -7.38 6.30 -14.84
N VAL A 104 -7.86 5.80 -13.70
CA VAL A 104 -7.37 4.56 -13.10
C VAL A 104 -7.64 3.37 -14.02
N ILE A 105 -8.85 3.25 -14.55
CA ILE A 105 -9.24 2.12 -15.40
C ILE A 105 -8.49 2.12 -16.73
N SER A 106 -8.38 3.29 -17.38
CA SER A 106 -7.81 3.41 -18.73
C SER A 106 -6.33 3.76 -18.78
N GLY A 107 -5.75 4.18 -17.67
CA GLY A 107 -4.34 4.58 -17.60
C GLY A 107 -4.00 5.83 -18.41
N GLY A 108 -2.74 5.92 -18.84
CA GLY A 108 -2.23 6.97 -19.72
C GLY A 108 -1.51 8.11 -19.00
N SER A 109 -0.86 8.99 -19.77
CA SER A 109 -0.08 10.16 -19.31
C SER A 109 -0.93 11.45 -19.31
N GLY A 110 -0.30 12.58 -19.01
CA GLY A 110 -0.92 13.91 -19.14
C GLY A 110 -0.53 14.87 -18.02
N ILE A 111 -1.47 15.31 -17.19
CA ILE A 111 -1.33 16.40 -16.20
C ILE A 111 -0.12 16.22 -15.25
N TRP A 112 0.29 14.99 -14.98
CA TRP A 112 1.38 14.65 -14.07
C TRP A 112 2.70 14.30 -14.78
N GLY A 113 2.79 14.57 -16.07
CA GLY A 113 3.99 14.33 -16.86
C GLY A 113 3.79 13.30 -17.97
N SER A 114 4.93 12.91 -18.58
CA SER A 114 4.95 12.00 -19.74
C SER A 114 4.95 10.52 -19.35
N VAL A 115 5.28 10.18 -18.11
CA VAL A 115 5.25 8.79 -17.64
C VAL A 115 3.79 8.32 -17.59
N PRO A 116 3.42 7.27 -18.34
CA PRO A 116 2.05 6.80 -18.35
C PRO A 116 1.73 5.97 -17.09
N MET A 117 0.56 6.22 -16.52
CA MET A 117 -0.03 5.31 -15.54
C MET A 117 -0.50 4.04 -16.23
N THR A 118 -0.19 2.89 -15.66
CA THR A 118 -0.67 1.59 -16.15
C THR A 118 -2.20 1.50 -16.02
N PRO A 119 -2.93 1.00 -17.03
CA PRO A 119 -4.36 0.80 -16.94
C PRO A 119 -4.72 -0.38 -16.03
N HIS A 120 -5.84 -0.27 -15.31
CA HIS A 120 -6.37 -1.30 -14.41
C HIS A 120 -7.80 -1.71 -14.82
N PRO A 121 -7.99 -2.31 -16.02
CA PRO A 121 -9.32 -2.59 -16.55
C PRO A 121 -10.08 -3.69 -15.80
N ALA A 122 -9.39 -4.47 -14.97
CA ALA A 122 -10.00 -5.51 -14.15
C ALA A 122 -10.65 -4.98 -12.86
N LEU A 123 -10.34 -3.75 -12.46
CA LEU A 123 -10.94 -3.14 -11.27
C LEU A 123 -12.38 -2.71 -11.53
N LYS A 124 -13.26 -2.95 -10.56
CA LYS A 124 -14.64 -2.49 -10.62
C LYS A 124 -14.70 -0.97 -10.42
N ALA A 125 -15.52 -0.28 -11.22
CA ALA A 125 -15.65 1.17 -11.16
C ALA A 125 -16.03 1.69 -9.75
N ASP A 126 -16.89 0.97 -9.03
CA ASP A 126 -17.31 1.34 -7.67
C ASP A 126 -16.17 1.22 -6.65
N ASP A 127 -15.34 0.17 -6.76
CA ASP A 127 -14.15 0.02 -5.93
C ASP A 127 -13.14 1.14 -6.22
N VAL A 128 -12.92 1.46 -7.49
CA VAL A 128 -12.06 2.60 -7.89
C VAL A 128 -12.64 3.92 -7.41
N LYS A 129 -13.95 4.11 -7.45
CA LYS A 129 -14.61 5.31 -6.91
C LYS A 129 -14.38 5.45 -5.40
N THR A 130 -14.45 4.35 -4.65
CA THR A 130 -14.15 4.33 -3.21
C THR A 130 -12.71 4.76 -2.96
N MET A 131 -11.74 4.20 -3.67
CA MET A 131 -10.33 4.60 -3.58
C MET A 131 -10.10 6.08 -3.91
N VAL A 132 -10.66 6.54 -5.03
CA VAL A 132 -10.52 7.94 -5.48
C VAL A 132 -11.12 8.91 -4.48
N THR A 133 -12.29 8.61 -3.92
CA THR A 133 -12.94 9.46 -2.91
C THR A 133 -12.07 9.60 -1.67
N TYR A 134 -11.50 8.48 -1.17
CA TYR A 134 -10.55 8.50 -0.08
C TYR A 134 -9.30 9.33 -0.41
N ILE A 135 -8.69 9.12 -1.58
CA ILE A 135 -7.50 9.87 -2.00
C ILE A 135 -7.79 11.37 -2.01
N LEU A 136 -8.95 11.79 -2.51
CA LEU A 136 -9.33 13.20 -2.56
C LEU A 136 -9.66 13.80 -1.19
N SER A 137 -9.92 12.99 -0.16
CA SER A 137 -10.10 13.43 1.21
C SER A 137 -8.79 13.66 1.97
N LEU A 138 -7.65 13.20 1.45
CA LEU A 138 -6.36 13.35 2.10
C LEU A 138 -5.97 14.82 2.20
N LYS A 139 -5.50 15.23 3.38
CA LYS A 139 -4.94 16.56 3.58
C LYS A 139 -3.46 16.54 3.26
N LYS A 140 -2.95 17.66 2.76
CA LYS A 140 -1.51 17.85 2.60
C LYS A 140 -0.85 17.81 4.00
N SER A 141 0.15 16.95 4.14
CA SER A 141 1.00 16.87 5.34
C SER A 141 2.09 17.95 5.31
#